data_408783af484db82a43f6c9bac8421767
#
_entry.id   408783af484db82a43f6c9bac8421767
#
_cell.length_a   1.000
_cell.length_b   1.000
_cell.length_c   1.000
_cell.angle_alpha   90.00
_cell.angle_beta   90.00
_cell.angle_gamma   90.00
#
_symmetry.space_group_name_H-M   'P 1'
#
loop_
_entity.id
_entity.type
_entity.pdbx_description
1 polymer ?
#
loop_
_entity_poly.entity_id
_entity_poly.type
_entity_poly.pdbx_seq_one_letter_code
_entity_poly.pdbx_strand_id
1 'polypeptide(L)'
;KTYDYKNAEGELLYQSVRREPKDFRQRRPDGNGGWVWNLADTERVLYRYPELLEADEKRVVFVVEGEKDVESLRQLGLLATCNPGGAGKWRDSYTEALKGRRVVVIPDNDEAGVKHAAEVANSLRSNDGQIRVMQLPGLAEKGDVTDWIQGGGSKEQLQELFGELDIWTGQP
;
A
#
# COMPACT_ATOMS: atom_id res chain seq x y z
N LYS A 1 6.49 3.42 -16.25
CA LYS A 1 5.98 2.15 -15.69
C LYS A 1 4.48 2.30 -15.44
N THR A 2 3.71 1.23 -15.67
CA THR A 2 2.24 1.24 -15.51
C THR A 2 1.83 0.23 -14.46
N TYR A 3 0.87 0.60 -13.61
CA TYR A 3 0.32 -0.23 -12.53
C TYR A 3 -1.19 -0.34 -12.70
N ASP A 4 -1.68 -1.58 -12.79
CA ASP A 4 -3.09 -1.90 -13.01
C ASP A 4 -3.85 -1.95 -11.69
N TYR A 5 -4.98 -1.25 -11.64
CA TYR A 5 -5.95 -1.33 -10.56
C TYR A 5 -7.17 -2.10 -11.06
N LYS A 6 -7.51 -3.18 -10.37
CA LYS A 6 -8.55 -4.14 -10.78
C LYS A 6 -9.61 -4.26 -9.70
N ASN A 7 -10.86 -4.54 -10.12
CA ASN A 7 -11.94 -4.86 -9.19
C ASN A 7 -11.79 -6.28 -8.60
N ALA A 8 -12.75 -6.70 -7.79
CA ALA A 8 -12.76 -8.02 -7.15
C ALA A 8 -12.75 -9.18 -8.15
N GLU A 9 -13.35 -9.00 -9.32
CA GLU A 9 -13.45 -9.97 -10.42
C GLU A 9 -12.17 -10.01 -11.29
N GLY A 10 -11.20 -9.14 -11.01
CA GLY A 10 -9.94 -9.03 -11.77
C GLY A 10 -10.03 -8.18 -13.02
N GLU A 11 -11.13 -7.46 -13.25
CA GLU A 11 -11.31 -6.56 -14.38
C GLU A 11 -10.56 -5.24 -14.15
N LEU A 12 -9.95 -4.72 -15.21
CA LEU A 12 -9.20 -3.47 -15.15
C LEU A 12 -10.12 -2.27 -14.99
N LEU A 13 -9.99 -1.57 -13.86
CA LEU A 13 -10.70 -0.32 -13.59
C LEU A 13 -9.93 0.88 -14.13
N TYR A 14 -8.65 0.98 -13.80
CA TYR A 14 -7.77 2.08 -14.22
C TYR A 14 -6.30 1.73 -14.03
N GLN A 15 -5.45 2.61 -14.50
CA GLN A 15 -4.00 2.51 -14.38
C GLN A 15 -3.40 3.76 -13.74
N SER A 16 -2.41 3.55 -12.88
CA SER A 16 -1.45 4.57 -12.48
C SER A 16 -0.23 4.48 -13.39
N VAL A 17 0.12 5.58 -14.06
CA VAL A 17 1.21 5.65 -15.04
C VAL A 17 2.30 6.56 -14.50
N ARG A 18 3.45 5.96 -14.14
CA ARG A 18 4.65 6.71 -13.76
C ARG A 18 5.46 7.05 -15.00
N ARG A 19 5.75 8.31 -15.17
CA ARG A 19 6.57 8.89 -16.25
C ARG A 19 7.90 9.44 -15.70
N GLU A 20 8.86 9.63 -16.58
CA GLU A 20 10.09 10.37 -16.31
C GLU A 20 10.02 11.76 -16.99
N PRO A 21 10.47 12.83 -16.33
CA PRO A 21 10.85 12.93 -14.92
C PRO A 21 9.62 12.74 -14.02
N LYS A 22 9.80 12.39 -12.76
CA LYS A 22 8.82 11.90 -11.77
C LYS A 22 7.45 12.60 -11.87
N ASP A 23 6.57 12.06 -12.75
CA ASP A 23 5.19 12.48 -12.98
C ASP A 23 4.28 11.23 -12.88
N PHE A 24 3.16 11.37 -12.18
CA PHE A 24 2.17 10.32 -12.02
C PHE A 24 0.85 10.78 -12.61
N ARG A 25 0.32 9.98 -13.54
CA ARG A 25 -1.00 10.22 -14.12
C ARG A 25 -1.85 8.98 -14.03
N GLN A 26 -3.14 9.19 -13.92
CA GLN A 26 -4.11 8.10 -13.91
C GLN A 26 -4.94 8.12 -15.18
N ARG A 27 -5.25 6.92 -15.69
CA ARG A 27 -6.08 6.74 -16.88
C ARG A 27 -7.00 5.54 -16.70
N ARG A 28 -8.14 5.57 -17.37
CA ARG A 28 -9.10 4.47 -17.44
C ARG A 28 -9.37 4.05 -18.88
N PRO A 29 -9.80 2.80 -19.14
CA PRO A 29 -10.26 2.41 -20.47
C PRO A 29 -11.44 3.30 -20.94
N ASP A 30 -11.48 3.61 -22.23
CA ASP A 30 -12.60 4.35 -22.85
C ASP A 30 -13.73 3.43 -23.36
N GLY A 31 -13.55 2.12 -23.25
CA GLY A 31 -14.47 1.10 -23.76
C GLY A 31 -14.30 0.78 -25.26
N ASN A 32 -13.44 1.49 -25.97
CA ASN A 32 -13.20 1.32 -27.41
C ASN A 32 -11.74 0.94 -27.74
N GLY A 33 -10.99 0.47 -26.72
CA GLY A 33 -9.58 0.09 -26.86
C GLY A 33 -8.59 1.24 -26.63
N GLY A 34 -9.05 2.43 -26.29
CA GLY A 34 -8.25 3.60 -25.95
C GLY A 34 -8.29 3.95 -24.45
N TRP A 35 -7.81 5.16 -24.13
CA TRP A 35 -7.64 5.64 -22.76
C TRP A 35 -8.16 7.05 -22.56
N VAL A 36 -8.84 7.26 -21.43
CA VAL A 36 -9.21 8.59 -20.92
C VAL A 36 -8.33 8.92 -19.72
N TRP A 37 -7.68 10.10 -19.75
CA TRP A 37 -6.72 10.55 -18.73
C TRP A 37 -7.39 11.24 -17.53
N ASN A 38 -8.46 10.67 -17.05
CA ASN A 38 -9.10 10.97 -15.79
C ASN A 38 -9.78 9.70 -15.26
N LEU A 39 -10.17 9.70 -14.02
CA LEU A 39 -10.86 8.56 -13.43
C LEU A 39 -12.36 8.80 -13.25
N ALA A 40 -12.84 10.03 -13.38
CA ALA A 40 -14.25 10.39 -13.15
C ALA A 40 -14.86 9.62 -11.96
N ASP A 41 -15.96 8.92 -12.18
CA ASP A 41 -16.67 8.12 -11.17
C ASP A 41 -16.16 6.66 -11.07
N THR A 42 -15.02 6.34 -11.70
CA THR A 42 -14.42 5.01 -11.59
C THR A 42 -14.16 4.67 -10.11
N GLU A 43 -14.56 3.49 -9.71
CA GLU A 43 -14.30 2.96 -8.36
C GLU A 43 -12.80 3.02 -8.03
N ARG A 44 -12.48 3.44 -6.80
CA ARG A 44 -11.10 3.46 -6.29
C ARG A 44 -10.91 2.27 -5.37
N VAL A 45 -9.98 1.42 -5.73
CA VAL A 45 -9.62 0.22 -4.98
C VAL A 45 -8.16 0.27 -4.53
N LEU A 46 -7.80 -0.57 -3.58
CA LEU A 46 -6.41 -0.79 -3.20
C LEU A 46 -5.63 -1.44 -4.36
N TYR A 47 -4.34 -1.15 -4.46
CA TYR A 47 -3.48 -1.81 -5.45
C TYR A 47 -3.40 -3.31 -5.15
N ARG A 48 -3.47 -4.15 -6.19
CA ARG A 48 -3.51 -5.62 -6.05
C ARG A 48 -4.72 -6.15 -5.28
N TYR A 49 -5.86 -5.49 -5.40
CA TYR A 49 -7.08 -5.82 -4.66
C TYR A 49 -7.55 -7.28 -4.80
N PRO A 50 -7.58 -7.91 -5.99
CA PRO A 50 -7.92 -9.32 -6.10
C PRO A 50 -7.03 -10.24 -5.25
N GLU A 51 -5.74 -9.97 -5.21
CA GLU A 51 -4.78 -10.76 -4.42
C GLU A 51 -5.03 -10.64 -2.90
N LEU A 52 -5.52 -9.48 -2.45
CA LEU A 52 -5.93 -9.30 -1.06
C LEU A 52 -7.15 -10.15 -0.71
N LEU A 53 -8.11 -10.25 -1.63
CA LEU A 53 -9.33 -11.05 -1.43
C LEU A 53 -9.07 -12.54 -1.46
N GLU A 54 -8.17 -13.01 -2.32
CA GLU A 54 -7.81 -14.42 -2.46
C GLU A 54 -6.89 -14.92 -1.34
N ALA A 55 -6.18 -14.01 -0.67
CA ALA A 55 -5.20 -14.39 0.35
C ALA A 55 -5.88 -14.85 1.64
N ASP A 56 -5.30 -15.87 2.27
CA ASP A 56 -5.70 -16.33 3.62
C ASP A 56 -5.79 -15.13 4.58
N GLU A 57 -6.90 -15.03 5.30
CA GLU A 57 -7.18 -13.94 6.23
C GLU A 57 -6.13 -13.81 7.34
N LYS A 58 -5.43 -14.89 7.68
CA LYS A 58 -4.36 -14.91 8.69
C LYS A 58 -3.05 -14.30 8.17
N ARG A 59 -2.90 -14.12 6.85
CA ARG A 59 -1.70 -13.47 6.31
C ARG A 59 -1.65 -12.01 6.71
N VAL A 60 -0.48 -11.55 7.08
CA VAL A 60 -0.20 -10.13 7.34
C VAL A 60 -0.22 -9.38 6.01
N VAL A 61 -0.94 -8.27 5.95
CA VAL A 61 -0.94 -7.34 4.83
C VAL A 61 -0.02 -6.18 5.13
N PHE A 62 0.95 -5.93 4.27
CA PHE A 62 1.80 -4.75 4.35
C PHE A 62 1.18 -3.61 3.55
N VAL A 63 1.00 -2.46 4.18
CA VAL A 63 0.53 -1.23 3.53
C VAL A 63 1.70 -0.27 3.42
N VAL A 64 2.02 0.14 2.20
CA VAL A 64 3.12 1.07 1.87
C VAL A 64 2.60 2.24 1.05
N GLU A 65 3.43 3.26 0.78
CA GLU A 65 2.96 4.47 0.14
C GLU A 65 2.76 4.33 -1.38
N GLY A 66 3.60 3.54 -2.06
CA GLY A 66 3.62 3.47 -3.51
C GLY A 66 3.61 2.08 -4.12
N GLU A 67 3.15 1.98 -5.37
CA GLU A 67 3.07 0.71 -6.10
C GLU A 67 4.46 0.06 -6.31
N LYS A 68 5.53 0.86 -6.42
CA LYS A 68 6.91 0.37 -6.51
C LYS A 68 7.27 -0.48 -5.28
N ASP A 69 6.90 0.00 -4.12
CA ASP A 69 7.20 -0.61 -2.83
C ASP A 69 6.38 -1.87 -2.60
N VAL A 70 5.12 -1.86 -3.04
CA VAL A 70 4.29 -3.07 -3.09
C VAL A 70 4.97 -4.16 -3.92
N GLU A 71 5.47 -3.84 -5.12
CA GLU A 71 6.12 -4.82 -5.98
C GLU A 71 7.44 -5.35 -5.37
N SER A 72 8.18 -4.50 -4.65
CA SER A 72 9.40 -4.92 -3.95
C SER A 72 9.11 -5.91 -2.81
N LEU A 73 8.08 -5.66 -2.00
CA LEU A 73 7.64 -6.59 -0.96
C LEU A 73 7.09 -7.90 -1.54
N ARG A 74 6.35 -7.82 -2.66
CA ARG A 74 5.82 -9.02 -3.33
C ARG A 74 6.93 -9.92 -3.88
N GLN A 75 8.05 -9.37 -4.33
CA GLN A 75 9.23 -10.16 -4.73
C GLN A 75 9.81 -10.97 -3.57
N LEU A 76 9.62 -10.52 -2.32
CA LEU A 76 9.96 -11.28 -1.12
C LEU A 76 8.87 -12.29 -0.70
N GLY A 77 7.80 -12.44 -1.48
CA GLY A 77 6.67 -13.33 -1.19
C GLY A 77 5.72 -12.79 -0.11
N LEU A 78 5.76 -11.49 0.17
CA LEU A 78 4.88 -10.83 1.12
C LEU A 78 3.61 -10.32 0.44
N LEU A 79 2.50 -10.29 1.19
CA LEU A 79 1.24 -9.72 0.74
C LEU A 79 1.27 -8.22 1.02
N ALA A 80 1.20 -7.40 -0.01
CA ALA A 80 1.34 -5.97 0.12
C ALA A 80 0.37 -5.20 -0.77
N THR A 81 0.04 -3.99 -0.34
CA THR A 81 -0.85 -3.06 -1.04
C THR A 81 -0.48 -1.60 -0.77
N CYS A 82 -1.04 -0.70 -1.55
CA CYS A 82 -1.08 0.74 -1.29
C CYS A 82 -2.40 1.33 -1.78
N ASN A 83 -2.74 2.52 -1.29
CA ASN A 83 -3.82 3.29 -1.89
C ASN A 83 -3.34 4.03 -3.15
N PRO A 84 -4.22 4.27 -4.13
CA PRO A 84 -3.88 5.08 -5.28
C PRO A 84 -3.66 6.55 -4.89
N GLY A 85 -2.66 7.17 -5.51
CA GLY A 85 -2.37 8.60 -5.35
C GLY A 85 -1.49 8.97 -4.16
N GLY A 86 -0.94 7.98 -3.42
CA GLY A 86 0.05 8.18 -2.37
C GLY A 86 -0.50 8.78 -1.09
N ALA A 87 0.38 9.45 -0.32
CA ALA A 87 0.08 9.99 0.99
C ALA A 87 -1.12 10.96 1.01
N GLY A 88 -1.91 10.89 2.10
CA GLY A 88 -3.08 11.77 2.31
C GLY A 88 -4.28 11.47 1.41
N LYS A 89 -4.33 10.30 0.75
CA LYS A 89 -5.43 9.88 -0.12
C LYS A 89 -6.13 8.60 0.36
N TRP A 90 -5.97 8.25 1.62
CA TRP A 90 -6.68 7.11 2.22
C TRP A 90 -8.19 7.36 2.24
N ARG A 91 -8.98 6.30 2.07
CA ARG A 91 -10.46 6.35 2.04
C ARG A 91 -11.05 5.27 2.92
N ASP A 92 -12.28 5.50 3.40
CA ASP A 92 -13.02 4.55 4.22
C ASP A 92 -13.24 3.20 3.50
N SER A 93 -13.42 3.21 2.18
CA SER A 93 -13.54 1.99 1.39
C SER A 93 -12.29 1.10 1.44
N TYR A 94 -11.09 1.68 1.60
CA TYR A 94 -9.86 0.91 1.78
C TYR A 94 -9.79 0.31 3.19
N THR A 95 -10.28 1.03 4.17
CA THR A 95 -10.43 0.55 5.54
C THR A 95 -11.35 -0.65 5.60
N GLU A 96 -12.52 -0.60 4.96
CA GLU A 96 -13.44 -1.74 4.86
C GLU A 96 -12.83 -2.95 4.13
N ALA A 97 -12.06 -2.71 3.07
CA ALA A 97 -11.38 -3.77 2.32
C ALA A 97 -10.34 -4.56 3.15
N LEU A 98 -9.82 -3.96 4.22
CA LEU A 98 -8.84 -4.57 5.14
C LEU A 98 -9.44 -4.93 6.50
N LYS A 99 -10.76 -4.94 6.61
CA LYS A 99 -11.47 -5.25 7.86
C LYS A 99 -11.06 -6.62 8.43
N GLY A 100 -10.78 -6.65 9.73
CA GLY A 100 -10.38 -7.88 10.43
C GLY A 100 -8.98 -8.40 10.09
N ARG A 101 -8.27 -7.79 9.15
CA ARG A 101 -6.92 -8.22 8.73
C ARG A 101 -5.84 -7.79 9.73
N ARG A 102 -4.77 -8.56 9.80
CA ARG A 102 -3.52 -8.14 10.44
C ARG A 102 -2.75 -7.27 9.46
N VAL A 103 -2.52 -6.01 9.82
CA VAL A 103 -1.90 -5.03 8.92
C VAL A 103 -0.64 -4.44 9.54
N VAL A 104 0.40 -4.32 8.74
CA VAL A 104 1.61 -3.55 9.05
C VAL A 104 1.71 -2.40 8.08
N VAL A 105 1.68 -1.18 8.58
CA VAL A 105 1.91 0.03 7.79
C VAL A 105 3.40 0.39 7.86
N ILE A 106 4.06 0.52 6.71
CA ILE A 106 5.47 0.93 6.63
C ILE A 106 5.50 2.33 6.00
N PRO A 107 5.84 3.39 6.78
CA PRO A 107 5.99 4.74 6.24
C PRO A 107 7.28 4.90 5.43
N ASP A 108 7.25 5.78 4.44
CA ASP A 108 8.48 6.38 3.94
C ASP A 108 9.15 7.19 5.05
N ASN A 109 10.48 7.30 5.03
CA ASN A 109 11.25 7.96 6.09
C ASN A 109 11.25 9.49 5.93
N ASP A 110 10.06 10.07 5.91
CA ASP A 110 9.86 11.52 5.94
C ASP A 110 8.59 11.89 6.75
N GLU A 111 8.40 13.17 6.99
CA GLU A 111 7.27 13.67 7.79
C GLU A 111 5.91 13.32 7.16
N ALA A 112 5.80 13.40 5.84
CA ALA A 112 4.56 13.10 5.11
C ALA A 112 4.21 11.61 5.21
N GLY A 113 5.21 10.73 5.05
CA GLY A 113 5.05 9.28 5.18
C GLY A 113 4.65 8.86 6.59
N VAL A 114 5.32 9.41 7.61
CA VAL A 114 4.97 9.13 9.02
C VAL A 114 3.55 9.58 9.35
N LYS A 115 3.16 10.79 8.92
CA LYS A 115 1.80 11.30 9.10
C LYS A 115 0.76 10.41 8.39
N HIS A 116 1.03 10.06 7.14
CA HIS A 116 0.15 9.18 6.36
C HIS A 116 0.00 7.81 7.02
N ALA A 117 1.09 7.19 7.48
CA ALA A 117 1.03 5.91 8.17
C ALA A 117 0.18 5.97 9.45
N ALA A 118 0.28 7.05 10.22
CA ALA A 118 -0.56 7.26 11.39
C ALA A 118 -2.05 7.42 11.03
N GLU A 119 -2.37 8.17 9.97
CA GLU A 119 -3.74 8.31 9.44
C GLU A 119 -4.32 6.94 9.02
N VAL A 120 -3.58 6.15 8.26
CA VAL A 120 -3.97 4.79 7.84
C VAL A 120 -4.18 3.88 9.04
N ALA A 121 -3.21 3.83 9.96
CA ALA A 121 -3.28 2.98 11.15
C ALA A 121 -4.45 3.35 12.06
N ASN A 122 -4.74 4.64 12.24
CA ASN A 122 -5.88 5.13 13.02
C ASN A 122 -7.21 4.76 12.35
N SER A 123 -7.31 4.88 11.03
CA SER A 123 -8.49 4.47 10.27
C SER A 123 -8.76 2.97 10.40
N LEU A 124 -7.72 2.14 10.28
CA LEU A 124 -7.82 0.68 10.38
C LEU A 124 -8.09 0.18 11.80
N ARG A 125 -7.71 0.94 12.83
CA ARG A 125 -7.88 0.53 14.24
C ARG A 125 -9.34 0.25 14.61
N SER A 126 -10.28 0.95 14.01
CA SER A 126 -11.73 0.77 14.27
C SER A 126 -12.32 -0.52 13.68
N ASN A 127 -11.53 -1.28 12.92
CA ASN A 127 -11.99 -2.41 12.11
C ASN A 127 -11.66 -3.80 12.69
N ASP A 128 -11.52 -3.92 14.01
CA ASP A 128 -11.22 -5.20 14.69
C ASP A 128 -9.91 -5.88 14.26
N GLY A 129 -9.10 -5.21 13.43
CA GLY A 129 -7.81 -5.70 12.96
C GLY A 129 -6.67 -5.47 13.95
N GLN A 130 -5.61 -6.27 13.84
CA GLN A 130 -4.36 -6.02 14.55
C GLN A 130 -3.46 -5.15 13.68
N ILE A 131 -3.36 -3.88 14.01
CA ILE A 131 -2.60 -2.90 13.24
C ILE A 131 -1.27 -2.61 13.92
N ARG A 132 -0.20 -2.54 13.16
CA ARG A 132 1.14 -2.14 13.60
C ARG A 132 1.70 -1.11 12.63
N VAL A 133 2.57 -0.26 13.12
CA VAL A 133 3.36 0.67 12.30
C VAL A 133 4.82 0.29 12.44
N MET A 134 5.48 0.00 11.33
CA MET A 134 6.86 -0.47 11.28
C MET A 134 7.76 0.60 10.66
N GLN A 135 8.63 1.21 11.46
CA GLN A 135 9.71 2.03 10.94
C GLN A 135 10.92 1.15 10.62
N LEU A 136 11.41 1.24 9.40
CA LEU A 136 12.57 0.44 8.97
C LEU A 136 13.87 1.08 9.45
N PRO A 137 14.75 0.33 10.11
CA PRO A 137 16.02 0.85 10.60
C PRO A 137 16.98 1.15 9.44
N GLY A 138 17.79 2.20 9.60
CA GLY A 138 18.87 2.52 8.67
C GLY A 138 18.43 3.17 7.35
N LEU A 139 17.14 3.50 7.18
CA LEU A 139 16.70 4.29 6.02
C LEU A 139 17.26 5.71 6.07
N ALA A 140 17.76 6.16 4.92
CA ALA A 140 18.08 7.58 4.74
C ALA A 140 16.80 8.44 4.76
N GLU A 141 16.95 9.75 4.95
CA GLU A 141 15.85 10.69 4.79
C GLU A 141 15.18 10.52 3.41
N LYS A 142 13.85 10.44 3.38
CA LYS A 142 13.03 10.17 2.19
C LYS A 142 13.23 8.79 1.55
N GLY A 143 13.90 7.87 2.25
CA GLY A 143 14.02 6.50 1.82
C GLY A 143 12.70 5.73 2.00
N ASP A 144 12.47 4.77 1.11
CA ASP A 144 11.30 3.91 1.09
C ASP A 144 11.68 2.43 1.33
N VAL A 145 10.69 1.55 1.41
CA VAL A 145 10.94 0.11 1.64
C VAL A 145 11.74 -0.53 0.50
N THR A 146 11.61 -0.03 -0.73
CA THR A 146 12.43 -0.50 -1.86
C THR A 146 13.90 -0.18 -1.64
N ASP A 147 14.22 1.03 -1.17
CA ASP A 147 15.59 1.43 -0.85
C ASP A 147 16.16 0.56 0.28
N TRP A 148 15.35 0.25 1.30
CA TRP A 148 15.74 -0.64 2.37
C TRP A 148 16.07 -2.06 1.89
N ILE A 149 15.21 -2.63 1.02
CA ILE A 149 15.44 -3.95 0.40
C ILE A 149 16.70 -3.93 -0.47
N GLN A 150 16.90 -2.90 -1.28
CA GLN A 150 18.12 -2.74 -2.11
C GLN A 150 19.38 -2.56 -1.27
N GLY A 151 19.27 -2.00 -0.07
CA GLY A 151 20.34 -1.90 0.92
C GLY A 151 20.66 -3.21 1.66
N GLY A 152 19.99 -4.32 1.32
CA GLY A 152 20.23 -5.65 1.90
C GLY A 152 19.17 -6.10 2.90
N GLY A 153 18.08 -5.35 3.04
CA GLY A 153 16.93 -5.75 3.86
C GLY A 153 16.27 -7.03 3.34
N SER A 154 15.88 -7.91 4.24
CA SER A 154 15.34 -9.22 3.90
C SER A 154 13.97 -9.49 4.55
N LYS A 155 13.29 -10.53 4.04
CA LYS A 155 12.03 -11.01 4.61
C LYS A 155 12.18 -11.44 6.06
N GLU A 156 13.27 -12.11 6.39
CA GLU A 156 13.57 -12.58 7.74
C GLU A 156 13.69 -11.41 8.72
N GLN A 157 14.38 -10.35 8.31
CA GLN A 157 14.49 -9.13 9.12
C GLN A 157 13.13 -8.43 9.31
N LEU A 158 12.26 -8.39 8.28
CA LEU A 158 10.90 -7.87 8.43
C LEU A 158 10.07 -8.72 9.42
N GLN A 159 10.26 -10.04 9.43
CA GLN A 159 9.59 -10.94 10.37
C GLN A 159 10.09 -10.75 11.81
N GLU A 160 11.38 -10.53 12.00
CA GLU A 160 11.97 -10.21 13.30
C GLU A 160 11.41 -8.88 13.83
N LEU A 161 11.47 -7.83 13.02
CA LEU A 161 10.89 -6.52 13.37
C LEU A 161 9.41 -6.62 13.71
N PHE A 162 8.64 -7.40 12.94
CA PHE A 162 7.21 -7.61 13.21
C PHE A 162 6.98 -8.22 14.59
N GLY A 163 7.82 -9.15 15.03
CA GLY A 163 7.72 -9.79 16.33
C GLY A 163 7.94 -8.85 17.53
N GLU A 164 8.64 -7.73 17.30
CA GLU A 164 8.96 -6.72 18.31
C GLU A 164 7.95 -5.57 18.37
N LEU A 165 7.03 -5.48 17.40
CA LEU A 165 6.09 -4.37 17.30
C LEU A 165 4.87 -4.54 18.19
N ASP A 166 4.54 -3.51 18.93
CA ASP A 166 3.27 -3.38 19.63
C ASP A 166 2.11 -3.13 18.68
N ILE A 167 0.90 -3.51 19.11
CA ILE A 167 -0.33 -3.16 18.42
C ILE A 167 -0.52 -1.63 18.51
N TRP A 168 -0.89 -1.02 17.39
CA TRP A 168 -1.17 0.41 17.32
C TRP A 168 -2.37 0.78 18.17
N THR A 169 -2.14 1.59 19.20
CA THR A 169 -3.19 2.08 20.11
C THR A 169 -3.70 3.48 19.77
N GLY A 170 -3.14 4.08 18.74
CA GLY A 170 -3.32 5.49 18.39
C GLY A 170 -2.27 6.33 19.09
N GLN A 171 -1.67 7.26 18.36
CA GLN A 171 -0.88 8.33 18.98
C GLN A 171 -1.63 9.65 18.80
N PRO A 172 -1.42 10.61 19.74
CA PRO A 172 -1.99 11.93 19.64
C PRO A 172 -1.52 12.68 18.40
#